data_f0021fe686c975c8804b312f5b78852e
#
_entry.id   f0021fe686c975c8804b312f5b78852e
#
_cell.length_a   1.000
_cell.length_b   1.000
_cell.length_c   1.000
_cell.angle_alpha   90.00
_cell.angle_beta   90.00
_cell.angle_gamma   90.00
#
_symmetry.space_group_name_H-M   'P 1'
#
loop_
_entity.id
_entity.type
_entity.pdbx_description
1 polymer ?
#
loop_
_entity_poly.entity_id
_entity_poly.type
_entity_poly.pdbx_seq_one_letter_code
_entity_poly.pdbx_strand_id
1 'polypeptide(L)'
;IATVYKNLKMLPAGAFRQVAAEQGISILDLGNNTDFQKEIEQTGFQQNHHIAFYGGSDASNYRVSLGYVDRQGVILNEDMKNFTSNMNMTQKIFGDFIRCELGMFGSVQKNHNLFDYQKTFYSAATFNPTFPNHKNTETGSWDQITNASQITNPLAWMEVKDHDATSHISTHAKLTFNLLDELKLVMFGSYTYNI
;
A
#
# COMPACT_ATOMS: atom_id res chain seq x y z
N ILE A 1 -0.90 -14.49 -3.27
CA ILE A 1 -0.12 -14.17 -2.04
C ILE A 1 -1.01 -14.30 -0.77
N ALA A 2 -2.32 -14.56 -0.92
CA ALA A 2 -3.27 -14.67 0.20
C ALA A 2 -3.13 -15.92 1.09
N THR A 3 -2.08 -16.74 0.92
CA THR A 3 -1.98 -18.05 1.58
C THR A 3 -0.97 -18.12 2.72
N VAL A 4 -0.39 -17.01 3.16
CA VAL A 4 0.74 -17.06 4.11
C VAL A 4 0.34 -16.78 5.56
N TYR A 5 -0.82 -16.23 5.82
CA TYR A 5 -1.26 -16.01 7.19
C TYR A 5 -2.15 -17.16 7.68
N LYS A 6 -1.50 -18.22 8.14
CA LYS A 6 -2.15 -19.17 9.03
C LYS A 6 -2.40 -18.42 10.34
N ASN A 7 -3.66 -18.17 10.68
CA ASN A 7 -3.99 -17.62 11.99
C ASN A 7 -3.26 -18.41 13.06
N LEU A 8 -2.53 -17.71 13.90
CA LEU A 8 -1.90 -18.34 15.05
C LEU A 8 -3.00 -18.91 15.93
N LYS A 9 -2.82 -20.14 16.42
CA LYS A 9 -3.74 -20.71 17.41
C LYS A 9 -3.57 -19.94 18.71
N MET A 10 -4.49 -19.02 18.96
CA MET A 10 -4.52 -18.21 20.17
C MET A 10 -5.21 -18.98 21.29
N LEU A 11 -4.93 -18.57 22.52
CA LEU A 11 -5.68 -19.02 23.68
C LEU A 11 -7.08 -18.38 23.61
N PRO A 12 -8.17 -19.15 23.38
CA PRO A 12 -9.50 -18.58 23.35
C PRO A 12 -9.90 -18.07 24.74
N ALA A 13 -10.84 -17.11 24.82
CA ALA A 13 -11.26 -16.50 26.07
C ALA A 13 -11.72 -17.52 27.14
N GLY A 14 -12.36 -18.61 26.72
CA GLY A 14 -12.76 -19.69 27.63
C GLY A 14 -11.57 -20.37 28.31
N ALA A 15 -10.53 -20.71 27.52
CA ALA A 15 -9.32 -21.32 28.09
C ALA A 15 -8.51 -20.29 28.90
N PHE A 16 -8.50 -19.01 28.51
CA PHE A 16 -7.90 -17.94 29.31
C PHE A 16 -8.56 -17.85 30.71
N ARG A 17 -9.90 -17.85 30.76
CA ARG A 17 -10.66 -17.81 32.02
C ARG A 17 -10.32 -18.98 32.94
N GLN A 18 -10.22 -20.18 32.35
CA GLN A 18 -9.86 -21.36 33.15
C GLN A 18 -8.48 -21.21 33.74
N VAL A 19 -7.46 -20.85 32.97
CA VAL A 19 -6.10 -20.64 33.45
C VAL A 19 -6.05 -19.48 34.45
N ALA A 20 -6.75 -18.38 34.20
CA ALA A 20 -6.80 -17.24 35.14
C ALA A 20 -7.42 -17.61 36.47
N ALA A 21 -8.47 -18.45 36.48
CA ALA A 21 -9.08 -18.95 37.71
C ALA A 21 -8.12 -19.87 38.46
N GLU A 22 -7.45 -20.81 37.78
CA GLU A 22 -6.47 -21.72 38.38
C GLU A 22 -5.27 -20.98 38.98
N GLN A 23 -4.87 -19.86 38.42
CA GLN A 23 -3.77 -19.02 38.90
C GLN A 23 -4.20 -17.94 39.91
N GLY A 24 -5.47 -17.83 40.21
CA GLY A 24 -6.00 -16.81 41.14
C GLY A 24 -5.96 -15.37 40.58
N ILE A 25 -5.89 -15.20 39.27
CA ILE A 25 -5.81 -13.90 38.57
C ILE A 25 -7.09 -13.56 37.81
N SER A 26 -8.24 -14.03 38.24
CA SER A 26 -9.54 -13.83 37.60
C SER A 26 -9.93 -12.36 37.41
N ILE A 27 -9.29 -11.43 38.14
CA ILE A 27 -9.46 -9.98 37.96
C ILE A 27 -9.07 -9.52 36.53
N LEU A 28 -8.30 -10.31 35.79
CA LEU A 28 -7.93 -10.03 34.41
C LEU A 28 -9.01 -10.42 33.39
N ASP A 29 -10.09 -11.09 33.84
CA ASP A 29 -11.21 -11.43 32.97
C ASP A 29 -12.22 -10.28 32.94
N LEU A 30 -12.31 -9.63 31.79
CA LEU A 30 -13.28 -8.55 31.52
C LEU A 30 -14.61 -9.04 30.93
N GLY A 31 -14.82 -10.35 30.84
CA GLY A 31 -16.09 -10.96 30.47
C GLY A 31 -16.35 -11.08 28.96
N ASN A 32 -15.50 -10.52 28.10
CA ASN A 32 -15.67 -10.57 26.66
C ASN A 32 -15.04 -11.83 26.02
N ASN A 33 -15.28 -12.03 24.74
CA ASN A 33 -14.69 -13.10 23.94
C ASN A 33 -14.31 -12.52 22.56
N THR A 34 -13.16 -11.89 22.51
CA THR A 34 -12.66 -11.15 21.35
C THR A 34 -11.55 -11.92 20.66
N ASP A 35 -11.69 -12.15 19.37
CA ASP A 35 -10.62 -12.66 18.50
C ASP A 35 -9.96 -11.46 17.82
N PHE A 36 -8.94 -10.91 18.46
CA PHE A 36 -8.26 -9.71 17.99
C PHE A 36 -7.58 -9.88 16.63
N GLN A 37 -7.24 -11.11 16.21
CA GLN A 37 -6.73 -11.34 14.87
C GLN A 37 -7.82 -11.06 13.81
N LYS A 38 -9.04 -11.54 14.07
CA LYS A 38 -10.18 -11.26 13.16
C LYS A 38 -10.62 -9.80 13.18
N GLU A 39 -10.49 -9.14 14.34
CA GLU A 39 -10.88 -7.73 14.48
C GLU A 39 -9.99 -6.78 13.69
N ILE A 40 -8.74 -7.16 13.38
CA ILE A 40 -7.84 -6.36 12.56
C ILE A 40 -7.87 -6.74 11.07
N GLU A 41 -8.58 -7.80 10.70
CA GLU A 41 -8.63 -8.31 9.34
C GLU A 41 -9.87 -7.82 8.59
N GLN A 42 -9.74 -7.70 7.28
CA GLN A 42 -10.83 -7.45 6.36
C GLN A 42 -10.63 -8.22 5.05
N THR A 43 -11.68 -8.31 4.25
CA THR A 43 -11.54 -8.81 2.89
C THR A 43 -10.86 -7.77 2.03
N GLY A 44 -9.64 -8.07 1.58
CA GLY A 44 -8.93 -7.20 0.65
C GLY A 44 -9.59 -7.19 -0.73
N PHE A 45 -9.58 -6.01 -1.37
CA PHE A 45 -10.10 -5.82 -2.71
C PHE A 45 -9.10 -5.02 -3.55
N GLN A 46 -8.94 -5.38 -4.82
CA GLN A 46 -8.09 -4.63 -5.74
C GLN A 46 -8.80 -4.48 -7.08
N GLN A 47 -8.74 -3.27 -7.61
CA GLN A 47 -9.13 -2.95 -8.98
C GLN A 47 -7.97 -2.28 -9.71
N ASN A 48 -7.86 -2.57 -11.00
CA ASN A 48 -6.85 -2.00 -11.87
C ASN A 48 -7.52 -1.62 -13.20
N HIS A 49 -7.43 -0.35 -13.54
CA HIS A 49 -7.96 0.21 -14.78
C HIS A 49 -6.83 0.76 -15.61
N HIS A 50 -6.82 0.44 -16.87
CA HIS A 50 -5.84 0.93 -17.81
C HIS A 50 -6.51 1.28 -19.15
N ILE A 51 -6.21 2.46 -19.66
CA ILE A 51 -6.64 2.92 -20.97
C ILE A 51 -5.43 3.41 -21.76
N ALA A 52 -5.39 3.12 -23.04
CA ALA A 52 -4.33 3.58 -23.89
C ALA A 52 -4.89 4.05 -25.24
N PHE A 53 -4.35 5.15 -25.70
CA PHE A 53 -4.58 5.71 -27.04
C PHE A 53 -3.26 5.68 -27.79
N TYR A 54 -3.29 5.20 -29.00
CA TYR A 54 -2.14 5.19 -29.88
C TYR A 54 -2.55 5.43 -31.31
N GLY A 55 -1.64 5.96 -32.07
CA GLY A 55 -1.84 6.21 -33.48
C GLY A 55 -0.55 6.65 -34.12
N GLY A 56 -0.59 6.84 -35.41
CA GLY A 56 0.57 7.30 -36.13
C GLY A 56 0.50 7.07 -37.62
N SER A 57 1.60 7.38 -38.26
CA SER A 57 1.91 7.18 -39.66
C SER A 57 3.35 6.69 -39.79
N ASP A 58 3.84 6.54 -41.03
CA ASP A 58 5.25 6.19 -41.28
C ASP A 58 6.24 7.21 -40.68
N ALA A 59 5.80 8.47 -40.54
CA ALA A 59 6.62 9.57 -40.03
C ALA A 59 6.40 9.90 -38.56
N SER A 60 5.26 9.52 -37.98
CA SER A 60 4.89 9.91 -36.61
C SER A 60 4.18 8.77 -35.90
N ASN A 61 4.60 8.49 -34.67
CA ASN A 61 3.92 7.54 -33.82
C ASN A 61 3.75 8.15 -32.40
N TYR A 62 2.59 7.94 -31.83
CA TYR A 62 2.33 8.36 -30.46
C TYR A 62 1.55 7.31 -29.69
N ARG A 63 1.81 7.25 -28.40
CA ARG A 63 1.06 6.44 -27.44
C ARG A 63 0.92 7.23 -26.15
N VAL A 64 -0.33 7.33 -25.69
CA VAL A 64 -0.65 7.89 -24.36
C VAL A 64 -1.41 6.81 -23.60
N SER A 65 -1.02 6.56 -22.36
CA SER A 65 -1.75 5.64 -21.51
C SER A 65 -1.93 6.19 -20.10
N LEU A 66 -3.06 5.86 -19.51
CA LEU A 66 -3.44 6.20 -18.16
C LEU A 66 -3.75 4.91 -17.41
N GLY A 67 -3.27 4.82 -16.18
CA GLY A 67 -3.53 3.70 -15.29
C GLY A 67 -4.02 4.18 -13.93
N TYR A 68 -4.92 3.43 -13.35
CA TYR A 68 -5.40 3.64 -11.99
C TYR A 68 -5.47 2.31 -11.26
N VAL A 69 -4.83 2.25 -10.11
CA VAL A 69 -4.87 1.10 -9.20
C VAL A 69 -5.46 1.57 -7.88
N ASP A 70 -6.46 0.84 -7.39
CA ASP A 70 -7.02 1.02 -6.06
C ASP A 70 -6.96 -0.34 -5.38
N ARG A 71 -6.23 -0.42 -4.27
CA ARG A 71 -6.01 -1.64 -3.52
C ARG A 71 -6.34 -1.41 -2.05
N GLN A 72 -7.26 -2.18 -1.55
CA GLN A 72 -7.53 -2.31 -0.13
C GLN A 72 -6.84 -3.57 0.39
N GLY A 73 -6.06 -3.43 1.45
CA GLY A 73 -5.34 -4.54 2.08
C GLY A 73 -6.26 -5.50 2.83
N VAL A 74 -5.69 -6.61 3.29
CA VAL A 74 -6.39 -7.59 4.14
C VAL A 74 -6.42 -7.18 5.61
N ILE A 75 -5.63 -6.18 5.97
CA ILE A 75 -5.66 -5.57 7.30
C ILE A 75 -6.46 -4.27 7.20
N LEU A 76 -7.24 -3.98 8.23
CA LEU A 76 -7.99 -2.74 8.34
C LEU A 76 -7.07 -1.52 8.21
N ASN A 77 -7.56 -0.46 7.58
CA ASN A 77 -6.85 0.80 7.37
C ASN A 77 -5.55 0.69 6.54
N GLU A 78 -5.41 -0.37 5.76
CA GLU A 78 -4.34 -0.50 4.78
C GLU A 78 -4.93 -0.33 3.38
N ASP A 79 -4.56 0.75 2.69
CA ASP A 79 -4.97 0.97 1.31
C ASP A 79 -3.88 1.69 0.50
N MET A 80 -3.95 1.53 -0.82
CA MET A 80 -3.07 2.19 -1.77
C MET A 80 -3.88 2.62 -2.99
N LYS A 81 -3.71 3.88 -3.38
CA LYS A 81 -4.21 4.42 -4.65
C LYS A 81 -3.04 4.92 -5.47
N ASN A 82 -2.96 4.45 -6.70
CA ASN A 82 -1.90 4.86 -7.62
C ASN A 82 -2.50 5.26 -8.96
N PHE A 83 -2.20 6.48 -9.39
CA PHE A 83 -2.49 6.98 -10.72
C PHE A 83 -1.18 7.07 -11.51
N THR A 84 -1.19 6.58 -12.74
CA THR A 84 -0.04 6.62 -13.66
C THR A 84 -0.44 7.22 -14.99
N SER A 85 0.47 7.98 -15.57
CA SER A 85 0.37 8.43 -16.96
C SER A 85 1.67 8.15 -17.69
N ASN A 86 1.55 7.71 -18.94
CA ASN A 86 2.70 7.46 -19.78
C ASN A 86 2.41 8.00 -21.19
N MET A 87 3.35 8.77 -21.71
CA MET A 87 3.31 9.31 -23.06
C MET A 87 4.62 9.00 -23.77
N ASN A 88 4.51 8.46 -24.98
CA ASN A 88 5.65 8.26 -25.87
C ASN A 88 5.28 8.79 -27.24
N MET A 89 6.20 9.49 -27.86
CA MET A 89 6.07 10.06 -29.18
C MET A 89 7.37 9.86 -29.95
N THR A 90 7.24 9.46 -31.21
CA THR A 90 8.35 9.41 -32.16
C THR A 90 7.95 10.20 -33.39
N GLN A 91 8.79 11.12 -33.82
CA GLN A 91 8.62 11.92 -35.01
C GLN A 91 9.86 11.83 -35.90
N LYS A 92 9.67 11.49 -37.18
CA LYS A 92 10.69 11.59 -38.23
C LYS A 92 10.50 12.91 -38.92
N ILE A 93 11.59 13.59 -39.20
CA ILE A 93 11.62 14.91 -39.85
C ILE A 93 12.60 14.82 -41.04
N PHE A 94 12.26 15.43 -42.14
CA PHE A 94 13.03 15.37 -43.38
C PHE A 94 13.29 13.92 -43.86
N GLY A 95 12.21 13.15 -44.03
CA GLY A 95 12.32 11.71 -44.24
C GLY A 95 12.70 10.98 -42.97
N ASP A 96 13.88 10.40 -42.87
CA ASP A 96 14.42 9.79 -41.65
C ASP A 96 15.76 10.43 -41.24
N PHE A 97 16.03 11.65 -41.77
CA PHE A 97 17.28 12.36 -41.46
C PHE A 97 17.35 12.72 -39.94
N ILE A 98 16.23 13.19 -39.38
CA ILE A 98 16.10 13.46 -37.97
C ILE A 98 15.00 12.60 -37.38
N ARG A 99 15.29 11.85 -36.31
CA ARG A 99 14.30 11.15 -35.50
C ARG A 99 14.30 11.75 -34.10
N CYS A 100 13.14 12.25 -33.69
CA CYS A 100 12.87 12.77 -32.37
C CYS A 100 12.02 11.75 -31.59
N GLU A 101 12.50 11.32 -30.44
CA GLU A 101 11.79 10.43 -29.53
C GLU A 101 11.61 11.16 -28.18
N LEU A 102 10.36 11.31 -27.77
CA LEU A 102 9.99 11.94 -26.52
C LEU A 102 9.24 10.93 -25.65
N GLY A 103 9.59 10.85 -24.38
CA GLY A 103 8.87 10.07 -23.41
C GLY A 103 8.63 10.84 -22.13
N MET A 104 7.46 10.64 -21.55
CA MET A 104 7.09 11.18 -20.26
C MET A 104 6.35 10.11 -19.46
N PHE A 105 6.74 9.94 -18.21
CA PHE A 105 6.05 9.12 -17.24
C PHE A 105 5.75 9.95 -16.01
N GLY A 106 4.54 9.83 -15.50
CA GLY A 106 4.11 10.44 -14.25
C GLY A 106 3.36 9.43 -13.40
N SER A 107 3.59 9.46 -12.10
CA SER A 107 2.79 8.70 -11.14
C SER A 107 2.55 9.50 -9.86
N VAL A 108 1.37 9.28 -9.29
CA VAL A 108 1.01 9.78 -7.95
C VAL A 108 0.45 8.59 -7.18
N GLN A 109 1.15 8.23 -6.12
CA GLN A 109 0.75 7.15 -5.23
C GLN A 109 0.42 7.73 -3.86
N LYS A 110 -0.69 7.30 -3.31
CA LYS A 110 -1.11 7.59 -1.93
C LYS A 110 -1.28 6.27 -1.21
N ASN A 111 -0.63 6.15 -0.07
CA ASN A 111 -0.72 4.98 0.79
C ASN A 111 -1.30 5.39 2.14
N HIS A 112 -2.09 4.51 2.67
CA HIS A 112 -2.44 4.47 4.06
C HIS A 112 -1.84 3.18 4.62
N ASN A 113 -0.91 3.29 5.53
CA ASN A 113 -0.13 2.19 6.06
C ASN A 113 -0.47 1.94 7.52
N LEU A 114 -0.28 0.71 7.95
CA LEU A 114 -0.18 0.42 9.36
C LEU A 114 1.09 1.04 9.93
N PHE A 115 0.95 1.76 11.04
CA PHE A 115 2.08 2.42 11.72
C PHE A 115 3.18 1.43 12.09
N ASP A 116 2.83 0.24 12.60
CA ASP A 116 3.77 -0.80 12.94
C ASP A 116 3.14 -2.18 12.77
N TYR A 117 3.46 -2.87 11.68
CA TYR A 117 2.96 -4.20 11.38
C TYR A 117 3.31 -5.22 12.46
N GLN A 118 4.56 -5.24 12.90
CA GLN A 118 5.03 -6.24 13.85
C GLN A 118 4.33 -6.10 15.20
N LYS A 119 4.22 -4.89 15.69
CA LYS A 119 3.52 -4.62 16.95
C LYS A 119 2.03 -4.90 16.86
N THR A 120 1.39 -4.52 15.74
CA THR A 120 -0.04 -4.76 15.54
C THR A 120 -0.35 -6.26 15.56
N PHE A 121 0.39 -7.06 14.80
CA PHE A 121 0.18 -8.51 14.77
C PHE A 121 0.58 -9.19 16.09
N TYR A 122 1.69 -8.79 16.66
CA TYR A 122 2.12 -9.32 17.95
C TYR A 122 1.08 -9.02 19.04
N SER A 123 0.57 -7.79 19.08
CA SER A 123 -0.49 -7.41 20.01
C SER A 123 -1.76 -8.20 19.76
N ALA A 124 -2.23 -8.30 18.51
CA ALA A 124 -3.41 -9.08 18.15
C ALA A 124 -3.27 -10.56 18.53
N ALA A 125 -2.04 -11.09 18.47
CA ALA A 125 -1.75 -12.46 18.84
C ALA A 125 -1.63 -12.70 20.35
N THR A 126 -1.27 -11.71 21.14
CA THR A 126 -0.93 -11.87 22.57
C THR A 126 -1.85 -11.10 23.51
N PHE A 127 -2.72 -10.24 22.98
CA PHE A 127 -3.63 -9.47 23.80
C PHE A 127 -4.66 -10.35 24.50
N ASN A 128 -5.09 -9.93 25.68
CA ASN A 128 -6.05 -10.68 26.49
C ASN A 128 -7.42 -10.77 25.75
N PRO A 129 -7.88 -11.96 25.37
CA PRO A 129 -9.11 -12.16 24.61
C PRO A 129 -10.40 -11.85 25.38
N THR A 130 -10.32 -11.52 26.66
CA THR A 130 -11.48 -11.12 27.45
C THR A 130 -11.73 -9.62 27.44
N PHE A 131 -10.89 -8.84 26.76
CA PHE A 131 -11.11 -7.42 26.55
C PHE A 131 -12.18 -7.17 25.47
N PRO A 132 -12.92 -6.04 25.57
CA PRO A 132 -13.91 -5.68 24.58
C PRO A 132 -13.25 -5.25 23.24
N ASN A 133 -14.00 -5.42 22.14
CA ASN A 133 -13.63 -4.92 20.80
C ASN A 133 -14.19 -3.52 20.51
N HIS A 134 -14.54 -2.78 21.52
CA HIS A 134 -15.03 -1.39 21.44
C HIS A 134 -14.35 -0.53 22.51
N LYS A 135 -14.39 0.77 22.30
CA LYS A 135 -13.87 1.73 23.25
C LYS A 135 -14.74 1.77 24.52
N ASN A 136 -14.10 2.04 25.61
CA ASN A 136 -14.76 2.33 26.87
C ASN A 136 -15.68 3.55 26.68
N THR A 137 -16.94 3.41 27.02
CA THR A 137 -17.97 4.44 26.81
C THR A 137 -17.79 5.66 27.71
N GLU A 138 -17.12 5.51 28.84
CA GLU A 138 -16.90 6.60 29.81
C GLU A 138 -15.66 7.42 29.46
N THR A 139 -14.59 6.76 29.02
CA THR A 139 -13.31 7.40 28.73
C THR A 139 -13.10 7.71 27.25
N GLY A 140 -13.86 7.09 26.37
CA GLY A 140 -13.68 7.18 24.91
C GLY A 140 -12.39 6.52 24.40
N SER A 141 -11.68 5.80 25.25
CA SER A 141 -10.38 5.20 24.97
C SER A 141 -10.48 3.68 24.90
N TRP A 142 -9.49 3.06 24.24
CA TRP A 142 -9.32 1.60 24.27
C TRP A 142 -8.79 1.16 25.62
N ASP A 143 -9.42 0.16 26.20
CA ASP A 143 -8.91 -0.45 27.43
C ASP A 143 -7.55 -1.13 27.16
N GLN A 144 -6.62 -0.95 28.11
CA GLN A 144 -5.25 -1.45 28.03
C GLN A 144 -4.94 -2.40 29.19
N ILE A 145 -3.99 -3.31 28.99
CA ILE A 145 -3.48 -4.16 30.05
C ILE A 145 -2.63 -3.30 30.99
N THR A 146 -3.03 -3.22 32.24
CA THR A 146 -2.29 -2.48 33.26
C THR A 146 -0.91 -3.14 33.51
N ASN A 147 0.14 -2.32 33.57
CA ASN A 147 1.53 -2.76 33.82
C ASN A 147 2.17 -3.62 32.69
N ALA A 148 1.56 -3.68 31.52
CA ALA A 148 2.12 -4.36 30.33
C ALA A 148 2.50 -3.32 29.25
N SER A 149 3.53 -2.53 29.48
CA SER A 149 3.94 -1.42 28.62
C SER A 149 4.33 -1.82 27.19
N GLN A 150 4.54 -3.10 26.93
CA GLN A 150 4.92 -3.59 25.60
C GLN A 150 3.75 -4.18 24.80
N ILE A 151 2.59 -4.37 25.42
CA ILE A 151 1.42 -4.97 24.79
C ILE A 151 0.29 -3.93 24.82
N THR A 152 0.10 -3.26 23.70
CA THR A 152 -0.97 -2.29 23.50
C THR A 152 -2.17 -2.97 22.85
N ASN A 153 -3.38 -2.49 23.15
CA ASN A 153 -4.58 -2.98 22.48
C ASN A 153 -4.41 -2.85 20.95
N PRO A 154 -4.52 -3.96 20.21
CA PRO A 154 -4.28 -3.94 18.75
C PRO A 154 -5.19 -2.99 18.00
N LEU A 155 -6.43 -2.79 18.48
CA LEU A 155 -7.37 -1.86 17.85
C LEU A 155 -6.98 -0.39 18.08
N ALA A 156 -6.25 -0.10 19.17
CA ALA A 156 -5.67 1.22 19.37
C ALA A 156 -4.56 1.52 18.34
N TRP A 157 -3.76 0.53 17.96
CA TRP A 157 -2.77 0.68 16.88
C TRP A 157 -3.42 0.97 15.54
N MET A 158 -4.61 0.42 15.28
CA MET A 158 -5.34 0.66 14.03
C MET A 158 -5.81 2.12 13.87
N GLU A 159 -5.87 2.89 14.96
CA GLU A 159 -6.25 4.32 14.88
C GLU A 159 -5.08 5.26 14.57
N VAL A 160 -3.85 4.76 14.66
CA VAL A 160 -2.67 5.55 14.30
C VAL A 160 -2.63 5.69 12.78
N LYS A 161 -2.77 6.94 12.32
CA LYS A 161 -2.79 7.25 10.89
C LYS A 161 -1.36 7.44 10.40
N ASP A 162 -0.96 6.61 9.47
CA ASP A 162 0.28 6.75 8.72
C ASP A 162 -0.06 6.87 7.24
N HIS A 163 0.03 8.09 6.72
CA HIS A 163 -0.26 8.42 5.34
C HIS A 163 0.99 8.92 4.67
N ASP A 164 1.33 8.33 3.55
CA ASP A 164 2.34 8.86 2.66
C ASP A 164 1.78 9.11 1.26
N ALA A 165 2.37 10.08 0.59
CA ALA A 165 2.09 10.39 -0.79
C ALA A 165 3.41 10.58 -1.53
N THR A 166 3.57 9.85 -2.62
CA THR A 166 4.75 9.94 -3.47
C THR A 166 4.33 10.36 -4.87
N SER A 167 5.02 11.37 -5.41
CA SER A 167 4.86 11.78 -6.79
C SER A 167 6.16 11.59 -7.54
N HIS A 168 6.07 11.01 -8.73
CA HIS A 168 7.20 10.77 -9.60
C HIS A 168 6.90 11.30 -11.00
N ILE A 169 7.82 12.09 -11.55
CA ILE A 169 7.78 12.54 -12.94
C ILE A 169 9.14 12.24 -13.56
N SER A 170 9.13 11.57 -14.70
CA SER A 170 10.31 11.31 -15.51
C SER A 170 10.02 11.68 -16.95
N THR A 171 10.94 12.43 -17.55
CA THR A 171 10.87 12.80 -18.97
C THR A 171 12.20 12.49 -19.63
N HIS A 172 12.15 12.13 -20.91
CA HIS A 172 13.34 11.98 -21.71
C HIS A 172 13.10 12.45 -23.14
N ALA A 173 14.16 12.93 -23.74
CA ALA A 173 14.21 13.30 -25.16
C ALA A 173 15.44 12.67 -25.80
N LYS A 174 15.28 12.09 -26.98
CA LYS A 174 16.34 11.54 -27.78
C LYS A 174 16.21 12.05 -29.19
N LEU A 175 17.28 12.67 -29.70
CA LEU A 175 17.41 13.11 -31.06
C LEU A 175 18.45 12.25 -31.76
N THR A 176 18.09 11.67 -32.88
CA THR A 176 18.98 10.88 -33.73
C THR A 176 19.06 11.56 -35.07
N PHE A 177 20.29 11.91 -35.48
CA PHE A 177 20.61 12.46 -36.82
C PHE A 177 21.26 11.36 -37.65
N ASN A 178 20.63 10.93 -38.69
CA ASN A 178 21.17 9.97 -39.67
C ASN A 178 21.99 10.76 -40.71
N LEU A 179 23.27 10.98 -40.41
CA LEU A 179 24.16 11.79 -41.25
C LEU A 179 24.58 11.06 -42.52
N LEU A 180 24.84 9.77 -42.40
CA LEU A 180 25.14 8.83 -43.48
C LEU A 180 24.51 7.47 -43.13
N ASP A 181 24.44 6.56 -44.08
CA ASP A 181 23.89 5.22 -43.83
C ASP A 181 24.58 4.49 -42.65
N GLU A 182 25.87 4.73 -42.50
CA GLU A 182 26.71 4.11 -41.46
C GLU A 182 27.03 5.05 -40.29
N LEU A 183 26.66 6.36 -40.36
CA LEU A 183 27.01 7.36 -39.33
C LEU A 183 25.77 8.04 -38.77
N LYS A 184 25.60 7.87 -37.45
CA LYS A 184 24.51 8.48 -36.69
C LYS A 184 25.04 9.30 -35.53
N LEU A 185 24.48 10.49 -35.37
CA LEU A 185 24.70 11.29 -34.16
C LEU A 185 23.46 11.17 -33.27
N VAL A 186 23.67 10.79 -32.00
CA VAL A 186 22.58 10.63 -31.03
C VAL A 186 22.81 11.59 -29.86
N MET A 187 21.79 12.38 -29.58
CA MET A 187 21.73 13.24 -28.39
C MET A 187 20.62 12.72 -27.48
N PHE A 188 20.89 12.55 -26.20
CA PHE A 188 19.93 12.08 -25.21
C PHE A 188 19.96 12.97 -23.98
N GLY A 189 18.78 13.30 -23.47
CA GLY A 189 18.60 14.02 -22.23
C GLY A 189 17.42 13.43 -21.45
N SER A 190 17.55 13.39 -20.13
CA SER A 190 16.47 12.97 -19.25
C SER A 190 16.41 13.81 -17.99
N TYR A 191 15.20 13.94 -17.45
CA TYR A 191 14.94 14.61 -16.20
C TYR A 191 14.00 13.75 -15.36
N THR A 192 14.32 13.60 -14.08
CA THR A 192 13.49 12.86 -13.12
C THR A 192 13.33 13.70 -11.85
N TYR A 193 12.10 13.76 -11.35
CA TYR A 193 11.76 14.47 -10.13
C TYR A 193 10.85 13.59 -9.26
N ASN A 194 11.18 13.51 -7.97
CA ASN A 194 10.44 12.77 -6.96
C ASN A 194 10.12 13.70 -5.79
N ILE A 195 8.90 13.57 -5.27
CA ILE A 195 8.43 14.25 -4.05
C ILE A 195 7.84 13.20 -3.13
#